data_3048202659b625644d957fec5ac8921b
#
_entry.id   3048202659b625644d957fec5ac8921b
#
_cell.length_a   1.000
_cell.length_b   1.000
_cell.length_c   1.000
_cell.angle_alpha   90.00
_cell.angle_beta   90.00
_cell.angle_gamma   90.00
#
_symmetry.space_group_name_H-M   'P 1'
#
loop_
_entity.id
_entity.type
_entity.pdbx_description
1 polymer ?
#
loop_
_entity_poly.entity_id
_entity_poly.type
_entity_poly.pdbx_seq_one_letter_code
_entity_poly.pdbx_strand_id
1 'polypeptide(L)'
;MTDLDAMTLRSAYDNQLRPDIPDPVPAGVTVERDGPLFRITGLDAGGFLTYRDLDGLTGDALDELIARQVELFRQRSQSVEWKLVGHDEPADLADRLRAAGFVPEERETVVIGPVASLAGALPVVPEGVRLREVTSRVDLERIAAMEEEVWQEDRSHLVWGLEREMEADPQSVTVVVAEAGPTMVSAGWVRFPGNTGFATLWGGSTLPQWRRKGIYRALVTYRARLAEQRGRTLLQVDASEDSRPILERLGLVAVTTTTPYVYTP
;
A
#
# COMPACT_ATOMS: atom_id res chain seq x y z
N MET A 1 -26.06 11.00 -4.06
CA MET A 1 -24.95 10.20 -3.53
C MET A 1 -24.64 10.78 -2.16
N THR A 2 -24.80 10.01 -1.09
CA THR A 2 -24.51 10.48 0.28
C THR A 2 -23.00 10.77 0.36
N ASP A 3 -22.64 12.01 0.73
CA ASP A 3 -21.27 12.35 1.06
C ASP A 3 -20.87 11.49 2.27
N LEU A 4 -19.99 10.51 2.05
CA LEU A 4 -19.41 9.72 3.14
C LEU A 4 -18.45 10.65 3.86
N ASP A 5 -18.71 10.92 5.13
CA ASP A 5 -17.81 11.71 5.95
C ASP A 5 -16.51 10.96 6.30
N ALA A 6 -15.49 11.70 6.69
CA ALA A 6 -14.17 11.14 7.01
C ALA A 6 -14.22 10.10 8.16
N MET A 7 -15.14 10.24 9.11
CA MET A 7 -15.30 9.30 10.23
C MET A 7 -15.85 7.96 9.76
N THR A 8 -16.85 7.97 8.88
CA THR A 8 -17.43 6.76 8.29
C THR A 8 -16.39 6.02 7.44
N LEU A 9 -15.61 6.75 6.62
CA LEU A 9 -14.55 6.17 5.80
C LEU A 9 -13.43 5.59 6.65
N ARG A 10 -13.02 6.30 7.74
CA ARG A 10 -12.03 5.79 8.69
C ARG A 10 -12.51 4.52 9.38
N SER A 11 -13.76 4.50 9.84
CA SER A 11 -14.33 3.30 10.46
C SER A 11 -14.36 2.10 9.50
N ALA A 12 -14.66 2.33 8.20
CA ALA A 12 -14.58 1.27 7.21
C ALA A 12 -13.14 0.76 7.02
N TYR A 13 -12.15 1.66 6.97
CA TYR A 13 -10.73 1.33 6.90
C TYR A 13 -10.30 0.47 8.09
N ASP A 14 -10.60 0.90 9.31
CA ASP A 14 -10.23 0.18 10.53
C ASP A 14 -10.87 -1.21 10.64
N ASN A 15 -12.09 -1.37 10.15
CA ASN A 15 -12.82 -2.63 10.26
C ASN A 15 -12.57 -3.61 9.11
N GLN A 16 -12.16 -3.14 7.94
CA GLN A 16 -12.02 -3.98 6.75
C GLN A 16 -10.58 -4.11 6.25
N LEU A 17 -9.77 -3.02 6.24
CA LEU A 17 -8.42 -3.07 5.69
C LEU A 17 -7.35 -3.37 6.71
N ARG A 18 -7.42 -2.77 7.92
CA ARG A 18 -6.38 -3.00 8.93
C ARG A 18 -6.27 -4.46 9.39
N PRO A 19 -7.37 -5.21 9.58
CA PRO A 19 -7.31 -6.63 9.93
C PRO A 19 -7.17 -7.55 8.71
N ASP A 20 -7.12 -7.00 7.48
CA ASP A 20 -7.04 -7.82 6.28
C ASP A 20 -5.65 -8.44 6.15
N ILE A 21 -5.64 -9.74 5.92
CA ILE A 21 -4.44 -10.54 5.65
C ILE A 21 -4.64 -11.30 4.34
N PRO A 22 -3.56 -11.56 3.58
CA PRO A 22 -3.67 -12.27 2.32
C PRO A 22 -4.33 -13.65 2.49
N ASP A 23 -5.34 -13.92 1.67
CA ASP A 23 -5.98 -15.23 1.55
C ASP A 23 -6.34 -15.47 0.08
N PRO A 24 -5.69 -16.43 -0.62
CA PRO A 24 -4.63 -17.32 -0.10
C PRO A 24 -3.31 -16.60 0.23
N VAL A 25 -2.59 -17.13 1.21
CA VAL A 25 -1.24 -16.64 1.55
C VAL A 25 -0.28 -17.05 0.45
N PRO A 26 0.50 -16.12 -0.15
CA PRO A 26 1.47 -16.45 -1.20
C PRO A 26 2.52 -17.47 -0.75
N ALA A 27 3.05 -18.25 -1.68
CA ALA A 27 4.08 -19.25 -1.38
C ALA A 27 5.31 -18.62 -0.72
N GLY A 28 5.80 -19.24 0.36
CA GLY A 28 6.94 -18.73 1.14
C GLY A 28 6.61 -17.61 2.12
N VAL A 29 5.39 -17.08 2.10
CA VAL A 29 4.91 -16.12 3.09
C VAL A 29 4.28 -16.88 4.27
N THR A 30 4.49 -16.41 5.48
CA THR A 30 3.87 -16.95 6.69
C THR A 30 3.18 -15.83 7.45
N VAL A 31 1.96 -16.10 7.91
CA VAL A 31 1.21 -15.20 8.78
C VAL A 31 1.06 -15.85 10.15
N GLU A 32 1.56 -15.21 11.18
CA GLU A 32 1.47 -15.66 12.57
C GLU A 32 0.78 -14.60 13.42
N ARG A 33 0.10 -15.02 14.46
CA ARG A 33 -0.52 -14.10 15.43
C ARG A 33 0.29 -14.05 16.73
N ASP A 34 0.58 -12.83 17.22
CA ASP A 34 1.16 -12.59 18.55
C ASP A 34 0.34 -11.53 19.28
N GLY A 35 -0.58 -11.98 20.13
CA GLY A 35 -1.58 -11.11 20.76
C GLY A 35 -2.46 -10.43 19.71
N PRO A 36 -2.51 -9.08 19.70
CA PRO A 36 -3.27 -8.33 18.70
C PRO A 36 -2.59 -8.26 17.33
N LEU A 37 -1.27 -8.50 17.25
CA LEU A 37 -0.52 -8.37 16.01
C LEU A 37 -0.68 -9.57 15.08
N PHE A 38 -0.76 -9.30 13.79
CA PHE A 38 -0.42 -10.24 12.73
C PHE A 38 1.00 -9.95 12.26
N ARG A 39 1.83 -10.96 12.25
CA ARG A 39 3.21 -10.96 11.81
C ARG A 39 3.30 -11.65 10.47
N ILE A 40 3.66 -10.91 9.44
CA ILE A 40 3.82 -11.42 8.09
C ILE A 40 5.32 -11.52 7.81
N THR A 41 5.81 -12.71 7.49
CA THR A 41 7.22 -12.98 7.19
C THR A 41 7.35 -13.70 5.85
N GLY A 42 8.58 -13.74 5.29
CA GLY A 42 8.81 -14.29 3.96
C GLY A 42 8.53 -13.30 2.83
N LEU A 43 8.30 -12.03 3.15
CA LEU A 43 8.27 -10.95 2.17
C LEU A 43 9.69 -10.55 1.79
N ASP A 44 9.89 -10.17 0.52
CA ASP A 44 11.23 -9.82 0.01
C ASP A 44 11.75 -8.49 0.61
N ALA A 45 10.85 -7.60 0.98
CA ALA A 45 11.17 -6.32 1.63
C ALA A 45 11.38 -6.42 3.15
N GLY A 46 11.29 -7.62 3.75
CA GLY A 46 11.38 -7.79 5.20
C GLY A 46 10.08 -8.31 5.81
N GLY A 47 9.97 -8.27 7.15
CA GLY A 47 8.75 -8.60 7.86
C GLY A 47 7.77 -7.42 7.91
N PHE A 48 6.50 -7.71 8.12
CA PHE A 48 5.46 -6.69 8.25
C PHE A 48 4.56 -7.01 9.44
N LEU A 49 4.28 -6.01 10.28
CA LEU A 49 3.40 -6.12 11.43
C LEU A 49 2.15 -5.27 11.19
N THR A 50 1.01 -5.91 11.24
CA THR A 50 -0.30 -5.26 11.10
C THR A 50 -1.23 -5.66 12.22
N TYR A 51 -2.22 -4.82 12.52
CA TYR A 51 -3.22 -5.02 13.56
C TYR A 51 -4.42 -4.09 13.31
N ARG A 52 -5.54 -4.43 13.85
CA ARG A 52 -6.69 -3.52 13.87
C ARG A 52 -6.55 -2.47 14.98
N ASP A 53 -6.27 -2.93 16.19
CA ASP A 53 -5.98 -2.16 17.42
C ASP A 53 -5.09 -3.02 18.32
N LEU A 54 -4.59 -2.47 19.41
CA LEU A 54 -3.69 -3.18 20.33
C LEU A 54 -4.42 -3.82 21.53
N ASP A 55 -5.73 -4.05 21.44
CA ASP A 55 -6.56 -4.69 22.48
C ASP A 55 -6.39 -4.01 23.87
N GLY A 56 -6.13 -2.71 23.92
CA GLY A 56 -5.93 -1.94 25.14
C GLY A 56 -4.57 -2.17 25.83
N LEU A 57 -3.60 -2.80 25.17
CA LEU A 57 -2.25 -2.97 25.73
C LEU A 57 -1.56 -1.62 25.93
N THR A 58 -1.00 -1.44 27.13
CA THR A 58 -0.25 -0.23 27.53
C THR A 58 0.90 -0.60 28.45
N GLY A 59 1.80 0.36 28.76
CA GLY A 59 2.87 0.17 29.72
C GLY A 59 3.76 -1.03 29.40
N ASP A 60 4.17 -1.77 30.44
CA ASP A 60 5.11 -2.89 30.35
C ASP A 60 4.61 -4.00 29.40
N ALA A 61 3.30 -4.28 29.37
CA ALA A 61 2.76 -5.33 28.48
C ALA A 61 2.90 -4.99 27.00
N LEU A 62 2.82 -3.71 26.64
CA LEU A 62 3.08 -3.24 25.27
C LEU A 62 4.57 -3.28 24.97
N ASP A 63 5.43 -2.88 25.92
CA ASP A 63 6.88 -2.94 25.77
C ASP A 63 7.36 -4.39 25.57
N GLU A 64 6.79 -5.35 26.30
CA GLU A 64 7.05 -6.77 26.12
C GLU A 64 6.62 -7.27 24.72
N LEU A 65 5.46 -6.83 24.22
CA LEU A 65 5.00 -7.17 22.88
C LEU A 65 5.99 -6.66 21.82
N ILE A 66 6.42 -5.40 21.93
CA ILE A 66 7.39 -4.78 21.01
C ILE A 66 8.74 -5.51 21.09
N ALA A 67 9.23 -5.79 22.31
CA ALA A 67 10.51 -6.47 22.52
C ALA A 67 10.53 -7.88 21.90
N ARG A 68 9.41 -8.62 21.95
CA ARG A 68 9.30 -9.93 21.29
C ARG A 68 9.44 -9.82 19.77
N GLN A 69 8.91 -8.75 19.15
CA GLN A 69 9.10 -8.54 17.71
C GLN A 69 10.57 -8.25 17.39
N VAL A 70 11.18 -7.31 18.11
CA VAL A 70 12.60 -6.98 17.95
C VAL A 70 13.47 -8.23 18.07
N GLU A 71 13.30 -9.04 19.12
CA GLU A 71 14.09 -10.24 19.33
C GLU A 71 13.92 -11.27 18.22
N LEU A 72 12.68 -11.51 17.76
CA LEU A 72 12.41 -12.44 16.67
C LEU A 72 13.14 -12.02 15.37
N PHE A 73 12.99 -10.75 14.98
CA PHE A 73 13.58 -10.28 13.73
C PHE A 73 15.09 -10.10 13.82
N ARG A 74 15.62 -9.79 15.02
CA ARG A 74 17.05 -9.84 15.31
C ARG A 74 17.62 -11.24 15.11
N GLN A 75 16.97 -12.28 15.63
CA GLN A 75 17.40 -13.68 15.45
C GLN A 75 17.39 -14.13 13.98
N ARG A 76 16.46 -13.59 13.20
CA ARG A 76 16.33 -13.87 11.75
C ARG A 76 17.26 -13.02 10.89
N SER A 77 17.97 -12.04 11.46
CA SER A 77 18.74 -11.01 10.72
C SER A 77 17.89 -10.37 9.61
N GLN A 78 16.64 -10.07 9.91
CA GLN A 78 15.65 -9.55 8.98
C GLN A 78 15.05 -8.26 9.50
N SER A 79 14.90 -7.26 8.64
CA SER A 79 14.16 -6.03 8.97
C SER A 79 12.68 -6.30 9.14
N VAL A 80 11.99 -5.42 9.87
CA VAL A 80 10.54 -5.47 10.03
C VAL A 80 9.95 -4.07 10.08
N GLU A 81 8.84 -3.90 9.38
CA GLU A 81 8.01 -2.70 9.44
C GLU A 81 6.86 -2.89 10.44
N TRP A 82 6.70 -1.94 11.35
CA TRP A 82 5.50 -1.72 12.13
C TRP A 82 4.74 -0.53 11.54
N LYS A 83 3.60 -0.78 10.93
CA LYS A 83 2.79 0.28 10.33
C LYS A 83 1.94 0.96 11.40
N LEU A 84 2.41 2.11 11.91
CA LEU A 84 1.70 2.90 12.89
C LEU A 84 0.66 3.78 12.20
N VAL A 85 -0.58 3.75 12.71
CA VAL A 85 -1.68 4.59 12.22
C VAL A 85 -1.87 5.78 13.16
N GLY A 86 -2.12 6.98 12.61
CA GLY A 86 -2.09 8.24 13.36
C GLY A 86 -3.14 8.41 14.46
N HIS A 87 -4.09 7.48 14.57
CA HIS A 87 -5.08 7.44 15.66
C HIS A 87 -4.97 6.17 16.51
N ASP A 88 -3.83 5.48 16.44
CA ASP A 88 -3.57 4.32 17.30
C ASP A 88 -3.43 4.74 18.76
N GLU A 89 -3.92 3.85 19.63
CA GLU A 89 -3.74 3.95 21.08
C GLU A 89 -2.80 2.82 21.56
N PRO A 90 -1.98 3.09 22.58
CA PRO A 90 -1.87 4.33 23.33
C PRO A 90 -1.08 5.42 22.56
N ALA A 91 -1.31 6.69 22.92
CA ALA A 91 -0.70 7.84 22.22
C ALA A 91 0.84 7.88 22.29
N ASP A 92 1.47 7.17 23.24
CA ASP A 92 2.92 7.03 23.39
C ASP A 92 3.52 5.85 22.58
N LEU A 93 2.73 5.14 21.76
CA LEU A 93 3.20 4.01 20.95
C LEU A 93 4.41 4.38 20.07
N ALA A 94 4.37 5.55 19.44
CA ALA A 94 5.48 6.05 18.60
C ALA A 94 6.80 6.18 19.38
N ASP A 95 6.74 6.64 20.61
CA ASP A 95 7.93 6.82 21.46
C ASP A 95 8.47 5.47 21.97
N ARG A 96 7.56 4.52 22.27
CA ARG A 96 7.94 3.14 22.63
C ARG A 96 8.62 2.40 21.47
N LEU A 97 8.11 2.54 20.25
CA LEU A 97 8.74 1.98 19.06
C LEU A 97 10.15 2.54 18.85
N ARG A 98 10.33 3.87 18.99
CA ARG A 98 11.66 4.50 18.91
C ARG A 98 12.60 3.99 20.00
N ALA A 99 12.12 3.87 21.24
CA ALA A 99 12.90 3.35 22.36
C ALA A 99 13.35 1.91 22.13
N ALA A 100 12.56 1.12 21.39
CA ALA A 100 12.89 -0.26 21.00
C ALA A 100 13.77 -0.36 19.75
N GLY A 101 14.20 0.77 19.16
CA GLY A 101 15.11 0.81 18.02
C GLY A 101 14.44 0.89 16.65
N PHE A 102 13.12 1.06 16.58
CA PHE A 102 12.45 1.35 15.32
C PHE A 102 12.71 2.79 14.87
N VAL A 103 12.96 2.98 13.60
CA VAL A 103 13.17 4.28 12.97
C VAL A 103 11.94 4.64 12.13
N PRO A 104 11.31 5.81 12.34
CA PRO A 104 10.20 6.24 11.50
C PRO A 104 10.67 6.63 10.10
N GLU A 105 9.92 6.21 9.09
CA GLU A 105 10.05 6.68 7.72
C GLU A 105 9.11 7.85 7.43
N GLU A 106 8.98 8.21 6.15
CA GLU A 106 8.10 9.30 5.72
C GLU A 106 6.63 8.97 6.05
N ARG A 107 5.97 9.95 6.68
CA ARG A 107 4.56 9.83 7.01
C ARG A 107 3.70 10.02 5.77
N GLU A 108 2.75 9.12 5.57
CA GLU A 108 1.77 9.16 4.50
C GLU A 108 0.38 9.55 5.03
N THR A 109 -0.45 10.06 4.15
CA THR A 109 -1.86 10.34 4.44
C THR A 109 -2.75 9.26 3.83
N VAL A 110 -3.53 8.59 4.66
CA VAL A 110 -4.57 7.66 4.18
C VAL A 110 -5.70 8.48 3.58
N VAL A 111 -5.90 8.37 2.27
CA VAL A 111 -7.01 8.99 1.57
C VAL A 111 -7.96 7.92 1.04
N ILE A 112 -9.27 8.13 1.23
CA ILE A 112 -10.31 7.18 0.82
C ILE A 112 -11.41 7.93 0.08
N GLY A 113 -12.00 7.28 -0.93
CA GLY A 113 -13.13 7.84 -1.63
C GLY A 113 -13.95 6.79 -2.39
N PRO A 114 -15.19 7.12 -2.81
CA PRO A 114 -16.01 6.22 -3.58
C PRO A 114 -15.40 5.91 -4.95
N VAL A 115 -15.33 4.63 -5.31
CA VAL A 115 -14.88 4.17 -6.64
C VAL A 115 -15.64 4.88 -7.75
N ALA A 116 -16.97 5.01 -7.62
CA ALA A 116 -17.85 5.62 -8.62
C ALA A 116 -17.50 7.08 -8.95
N SER A 117 -16.87 7.81 -8.02
CA SER A 117 -16.46 9.21 -8.25
C SER A 117 -15.31 9.32 -9.27
N LEU A 118 -14.49 8.28 -9.40
CA LEU A 118 -13.33 8.25 -10.28
C LEU A 118 -13.56 7.38 -11.51
N ALA A 119 -14.30 6.29 -11.38
CA ALA A 119 -14.56 5.33 -12.46
C ALA A 119 -15.46 5.88 -13.58
N GLY A 120 -16.30 6.85 -13.29
CA GLY A 120 -17.20 7.48 -14.28
C GLY A 120 -16.49 8.26 -15.39
N ALA A 121 -15.23 8.63 -15.22
CA ALA A 121 -14.42 9.29 -16.22
C ALA A 121 -13.62 8.29 -17.08
N LEU A 122 -13.28 8.69 -18.31
CA LEU A 122 -12.28 7.95 -19.09
C LEU A 122 -10.87 8.41 -18.71
N PRO A 123 -9.88 7.49 -18.65
CA PRO A 123 -8.50 7.87 -18.47
C PRO A 123 -8.02 8.73 -19.66
N VAL A 124 -7.54 9.93 -19.36
CA VAL A 124 -7.00 10.85 -20.38
C VAL A 124 -5.49 10.83 -20.28
N VAL A 125 -4.83 10.34 -21.31
CA VAL A 125 -3.37 10.30 -21.42
C VAL A 125 -2.87 11.26 -22.48
N PRO A 126 -1.61 11.74 -22.40
CA PRO A 126 -0.98 12.53 -23.46
C PRO A 126 -0.93 11.76 -24.79
N GLU A 127 -0.85 12.51 -25.90
CA GLU A 127 -0.61 11.92 -27.21
C GLU A 127 0.65 11.05 -27.22
N GLY A 128 0.55 9.87 -27.85
CA GLY A 128 1.64 8.90 -27.92
C GLY A 128 1.84 8.06 -26.64
N VAL A 129 1.04 8.28 -25.58
CA VAL A 129 1.04 7.45 -24.37
C VAL A 129 -0.15 6.48 -24.39
N ARG A 130 0.09 5.24 -24.02
CA ARG A 130 -0.98 4.23 -23.84
C ARG A 130 -0.90 3.61 -22.45
N LEU A 131 -2.05 3.22 -21.91
CA LEU A 131 -2.15 2.39 -20.69
C LEU A 131 -2.31 0.91 -21.09
N ARG A 132 -1.65 0.05 -20.34
CA ARG A 132 -1.69 -1.41 -20.57
C ARG A 132 -1.61 -2.17 -19.24
N GLU A 133 -2.40 -3.23 -19.11
CA GLU A 133 -2.24 -4.21 -18.04
C GLU A 133 -1.07 -5.15 -18.36
N VAL A 134 -0.34 -5.57 -17.35
CA VAL A 134 0.85 -6.42 -17.49
C VAL A 134 0.87 -7.53 -16.45
N THR A 135 1.38 -8.68 -16.87
CA THR A 135 1.53 -9.87 -16.02
C THR A 135 2.86 -10.60 -16.26
N SER A 136 3.62 -10.20 -17.28
CA SER A 136 4.87 -10.88 -17.61
C SER A 136 6.01 -10.44 -16.71
N ARG A 137 6.89 -11.38 -16.34
CA ARG A 137 8.11 -11.09 -15.60
C ARG A 137 8.96 -10.00 -16.26
N VAL A 138 9.07 -10.02 -17.58
CA VAL A 138 9.80 -8.98 -18.33
C VAL A 138 9.22 -7.59 -18.10
N ASP A 139 7.90 -7.47 -18.03
CA ASP A 139 7.27 -6.17 -17.72
C ASP A 139 7.50 -5.77 -16.25
N LEU A 140 7.48 -6.73 -15.32
CA LEU A 140 7.78 -6.45 -13.91
C LEU A 140 9.23 -5.97 -13.73
N GLU A 141 10.18 -6.58 -14.43
CA GLU A 141 11.59 -6.13 -14.45
C GLU A 141 11.73 -4.71 -15.03
N ARG A 142 10.96 -4.36 -16.07
CA ARG A 142 10.91 -2.98 -16.59
C ARG A 142 10.30 -1.99 -15.59
N ILE A 143 9.31 -2.43 -14.80
CA ILE A 143 8.75 -1.62 -13.71
C ILE A 143 9.81 -1.38 -12.65
N ALA A 144 10.50 -2.42 -12.19
CA ALA A 144 11.56 -2.27 -11.19
C ALA A 144 12.63 -1.29 -11.67
N ALA A 145 13.14 -1.44 -12.88
CA ALA A 145 14.13 -0.51 -13.46
C ALA A 145 13.61 0.94 -13.56
N MET A 146 12.36 1.15 -13.92
CA MET A 146 11.74 2.49 -13.96
C MET A 146 11.58 3.07 -12.56
N GLU A 147 11.18 2.26 -11.58
CA GLU A 147 11.07 2.66 -10.16
C GLU A 147 12.46 2.99 -9.58
N GLU A 148 13.51 2.23 -9.89
CA GLU A 148 14.90 2.54 -9.52
C GLU A 148 15.35 3.89 -10.06
N GLU A 149 14.99 4.25 -11.31
CA GLU A 149 15.28 5.58 -11.87
C GLU A 149 14.53 6.70 -11.11
N VAL A 150 13.32 6.42 -10.63
CA VAL A 150 12.50 7.41 -9.90
C VAL A 150 12.99 7.62 -8.47
N TRP A 151 13.29 6.54 -7.76
CA TRP A 151 13.54 6.55 -6.31
C TRP A 151 15.02 6.50 -5.95
N GLN A 152 15.90 6.14 -6.91
CA GLN A 152 17.34 5.95 -6.70
C GLN A 152 17.66 4.89 -5.64
N GLU A 153 16.84 3.86 -5.57
CA GLU A 153 16.92 2.74 -4.63
C GLU A 153 16.66 1.43 -5.36
N ASP A 154 17.20 0.32 -4.87
CA ASP A 154 16.93 -1.02 -5.39
C ASP A 154 15.43 -1.36 -5.27
N ARG A 155 14.81 -1.65 -6.40
CA ARG A 155 13.39 -2.03 -6.51
C ARG A 155 13.19 -3.45 -7.02
N SER A 156 14.24 -4.25 -7.07
CA SER A 156 14.20 -5.63 -7.57
C SER A 156 13.20 -6.52 -6.83
N HIS A 157 12.95 -6.25 -5.53
CA HIS A 157 11.97 -6.94 -4.71
C HIS A 157 10.53 -6.86 -5.28
N LEU A 158 10.18 -5.80 -6.04
CA LEU A 158 8.86 -5.65 -6.66
C LEU A 158 8.56 -6.77 -7.66
N VAL A 159 9.58 -7.26 -8.39
CA VAL A 159 9.42 -8.33 -9.39
C VAL A 159 8.90 -9.58 -8.72
N TRP A 160 9.60 -10.04 -7.68
CA TRP A 160 9.26 -11.27 -6.97
C TRP A 160 7.96 -11.14 -6.16
N GLY A 161 7.75 -9.99 -5.53
CA GLY A 161 6.55 -9.74 -4.74
C GLY A 161 5.28 -9.79 -5.59
N LEU A 162 5.25 -9.04 -6.71
CA LEU A 162 4.09 -9.02 -7.60
C LEU A 162 3.89 -10.35 -8.34
N GLU A 163 4.99 -11.01 -8.77
CA GLU A 163 4.90 -12.32 -9.43
C GLU A 163 4.26 -13.36 -8.51
N ARG A 164 4.73 -13.49 -7.27
CA ARG A 164 4.16 -14.42 -6.28
C ARG A 164 2.72 -14.09 -5.89
N GLU A 165 2.38 -12.81 -5.79
CA GLU A 165 1.00 -12.39 -5.52
C GLU A 165 0.07 -12.81 -6.65
N MET A 166 0.46 -12.57 -7.91
CA MET A 166 -0.32 -12.98 -9.09
C MET A 166 -0.39 -14.50 -9.26
N GLU A 167 0.65 -15.24 -8.87
CA GLU A 167 0.64 -16.72 -8.90
C GLU A 167 -0.29 -17.30 -7.82
N ALA A 168 -0.34 -16.70 -6.63
CA ALA A 168 -1.22 -17.14 -5.55
C ALA A 168 -2.69 -16.88 -5.87
N ASP A 169 -3.02 -15.69 -6.35
CA ASP A 169 -4.35 -15.33 -6.83
C ASP A 169 -4.23 -14.30 -7.97
N PRO A 170 -4.43 -14.69 -9.23
CA PRO A 170 -4.40 -13.76 -10.37
C PRO A 170 -5.45 -12.65 -10.32
N GLN A 171 -6.41 -12.74 -9.39
CA GLN A 171 -7.43 -11.69 -9.22
C GLN A 171 -7.12 -10.74 -8.08
N SER A 172 -6.12 -11.03 -7.23
CA SER A 172 -5.78 -10.20 -6.07
C SER A 172 -5.16 -8.87 -6.47
N VAL A 173 -4.44 -8.82 -7.58
CA VAL A 173 -3.73 -7.63 -8.06
C VAL A 173 -3.85 -7.45 -9.58
N THR A 174 -3.91 -6.19 -10.02
CA THR A 174 -3.74 -5.84 -11.45
C THR A 174 -2.70 -4.74 -11.57
N VAL A 175 -1.66 -5.00 -12.35
CA VAL A 175 -0.56 -4.08 -12.62
C VAL A 175 -0.82 -3.33 -13.92
N VAL A 176 -0.73 -2.00 -13.89
CA VAL A 176 -1.00 -1.12 -15.04
C VAL A 176 0.21 -0.23 -15.29
N VAL A 177 0.64 -0.18 -16.54
CA VAL A 177 1.76 0.68 -16.98
C VAL A 177 1.29 1.72 -17.99
N ALA A 178 1.99 2.84 -18.03
CA ALA A 178 1.91 3.82 -19.09
C ALA A 178 3.17 3.73 -19.95
N GLU A 179 3.00 3.62 -21.26
CA GLU A 179 4.11 3.51 -22.23
C GLU A 179 4.04 4.62 -23.27
N ALA A 180 5.19 5.24 -23.55
CA ALA A 180 5.42 6.17 -24.64
C ALA A 180 6.36 5.51 -25.66
N GLY A 181 5.82 4.96 -26.74
CA GLY A 181 6.58 4.10 -27.65
C GLY A 181 7.13 2.87 -26.91
N PRO A 182 8.45 2.60 -26.95
CA PRO A 182 9.06 1.47 -26.25
C PRO A 182 9.33 1.75 -24.76
N THR A 183 9.22 3.00 -24.31
CA THR A 183 9.61 3.42 -22.95
C THR A 183 8.44 3.28 -21.98
N MET A 184 8.65 2.58 -20.88
CA MET A 184 7.73 2.58 -19.75
C MET A 184 7.96 3.86 -18.95
N VAL A 185 6.93 4.71 -18.84
CA VAL A 185 7.05 6.06 -18.29
C VAL A 185 6.37 6.21 -16.93
N SER A 186 5.49 5.28 -16.58
CA SER A 186 4.82 5.24 -15.28
C SER A 186 4.25 3.84 -15.04
N ALA A 187 4.15 3.45 -13.77
CA ALA A 187 3.53 2.19 -13.37
C ALA A 187 2.76 2.37 -12.06
N GLY A 188 1.79 1.51 -11.82
CA GLY A 188 1.08 1.39 -10.57
C GLY A 188 0.16 0.18 -10.60
N TRP A 189 -0.18 -0.34 -9.43
CA TRP A 189 -1.07 -1.49 -9.34
C TRP A 189 -2.22 -1.24 -8.39
N VAL A 190 -3.26 -2.03 -8.55
CA VAL A 190 -4.44 -2.05 -7.69
C VAL A 190 -4.58 -3.44 -7.09
N ARG A 191 -4.71 -3.50 -5.76
CA ARG A 191 -5.01 -4.73 -5.04
C ARG A 191 -6.48 -4.75 -4.64
N PHE A 192 -7.01 -5.96 -4.54
CA PHE A 192 -8.41 -6.22 -4.22
C PHE A 192 -8.48 -7.08 -2.94
N PRO A 193 -8.27 -6.45 -1.76
CA PRO A 193 -8.25 -7.17 -0.49
C PRO A 193 -9.50 -8.00 -0.29
N GLY A 194 -9.34 -9.26 -0.01
CA GLY A 194 -10.32 -10.29 0.32
C GLY A 194 -11.81 -9.94 0.20
N ASN A 195 -12.57 -10.18 1.25
CA ASN A 195 -14.00 -9.88 1.33
C ASN A 195 -14.30 -8.44 1.79
N THR A 196 -13.50 -7.47 1.33
CA THR A 196 -13.69 -6.06 1.67
C THR A 196 -14.40 -5.30 0.56
N GLY A 197 -14.97 -4.15 0.86
CA GLY A 197 -15.48 -3.20 -0.15
C GLY A 197 -14.38 -2.38 -0.82
N PHE A 198 -13.11 -2.61 -0.50
CA PHE A 198 -11.99 -1.78 -0.92
C PHE A 198 -11.25 -2.32 -2.14
N ALA A 199 -10.70 -1.38 -2.90
CA ALA A 199 -9.52 -1.57 -3.74
C ALA A 199 -8.43 -0.60 -3.25
N THR A 200 -7.18 -1.07 -3.14
CA THR A 200 -6.05 -0.26 -2.67
C THR A 200 -5.10 0.03 -3.83
N LEU A 201 -4.68 1.29 -3.96
CA LEU A 201 -3.79 1.72 -5.04
C LEU A 201 -2.36 1.82 -4.52
N TRP A 202 -1.44 1.21 -5.25
CA TRP A 202 -0.03 1.10 -4.92
C TRP A 202 0.85 1.54 -6.08
N GLY A 203 2.11 1.85 -5.81
CA GLY A 203 3.03 2.39 -6.81
C GLY A 203 2.57 3.77 -7.27
N GLY A 204 2.47 3.98 -8.58
CA GLY A 204 2.05 5.27 -9.14
C GLY A 204 3.25 6.18 -9.44
N SER A 205 4.44 5.62 -9.52
CA SER A 205 5.65 6.33 -9.92
C SER A 205 5.58 6.77 -11.38
N THR A 206 6.13 7.94 -11.65
CA THR A 206 6.24 8.49 -13.00
C THR A 206 7.62 9.09 -13.18
N LEU A 207 8.29 8.73 -14.28
CA LEU A 207 9.58 9.29 -14.64
C LEU A 207 9.56 10.83 -14.61
N PRO A 208 10.59 11.51 -14.09
CA PRO A 208 10.60 12.96 -13.88
C PRO A 208 10.20 13.77 -15.13
N GLN A 209 10.70 13.40 -16.32
CA GLN A 209 10.42 14.06 -17.59
C GLN A 209 8.98 13.86 -18.09
N TRP A 210 8.23 12.92 -17.47
CA TRP A 210 6.84 12.61 -17.80
C TRP A 210 5.84 13.08 -16.74
N ARG A 211 6.31 13.68 -15.65
CA ARG A 211 5.46 14.27 -14.60
C ARG A 211 4.67 15.48 -15.14
N ARG A 212 3.58 15.82 -14.44
CA ARG A 212 2.68 16.96 -14.74
C ARG A 212 2.00 16.90 -16.11
N LYS A 213 2.00 15.75 -16.77
CA LYS A 213 1.31 15.50 -18.05
C LYS A 213 -0.01 14.72 -17.89
N GLY A 214 -0.51 14.52 -16.67
CA GLY A 214 -1.77 13.82 -16.40
C GLY A 214 -1.68 12.31 -16.33
N ILE A 215 -0.51 11.69 -16.52
CA ILE A 215 -0.32 10.23 -16.55
C ILE A 215 -0.72 9.58 -15.23
N TYR A 216 -0.27 10.12 -14.09
CA TYR A 216 -0.66 9.60 -12.76
C TYR A 216 -2.17 9.61 -12.57
N ARG A 217 -2.84 10.73 -12.92
CA ARG A 217 -4.30 10.82 -12.84
C ARG A 217 -4.99 9.79 -13.74
N ALA A 218 -4.48 9.58 -14.95
CA ALA A 218 -5.01 8.56 -15.86
C ALA A 218 -4.87 7.15 -15.30
N LEU A 219 -3.72 6.82 -14.66
CA LEU A 219 -3.52 5.55 -13.96
C LEU A 219 -4.47 5.38 -12.78
N VAL A 220 -4.71 6.42 -11.98
CA VAL A 220 -5.69 6.37 -10.88
C VAL A 220 -7.09 6.08 -11.43
N THR A 221 -7.51 6.83 -12.47
CA THR A 221 -8.83 6.63 -13.11
C THR A 221 -8.98 5.23 -13.72
N TYR A 222 -7.93 4.73 -14.38
CA TYR A 222 -7.95 3.38 -14.96
C TYR A 222 -8.15 2.31 -13.89
N ARG A 223 -7.37 2.37 -12.80
CA ARG A 223 -7.47 1.44 -11.67
C ARG A 223 -8.79 1.54 -10.92
N ALA A 224 -9.39 2.75 -10.82
CA ALA A 224 -10.73 2.94 -10.29
C ALA A 224 -11.79 2.20 -11.12
N ARG A 225 -11.68 2.23 -12.45
CA ARG A 225 -12.59 1.47 -13.34
C ARG A 225 -12.44 -0.04 -13.17
N LEU A 226 -11.22 -0.53 -12.99
CA LEU A 226 -11.00 -1.96 -12.65
C LEU A 226 -11.64 -2.31 -11.30
N ALA A 227 -11.55 -1.42 -10.32
CA ALA A 227 -12.19 -1.61 -9.02
C ALA A 227 -13.73 -1.67 -9.14
N GLU A 228 -14.32 -0.78 -9.94
CA GLU A 228 -15.76 -0.79 -10.23
C GLU A 228 -16.21 -2.09 -10.90
N GLN A 229 -15.46 -2.55 -11.92
CA GLN A 229 -15.74 -3.81 -12.62
C GLN A 229 -15.71 -5.03 -11.69
N ARG A 230 -14.92 -4.96 -10.60
CA ARG A 230 -14.85 -6.00 -9.55
C ARG A 230 -15.80 -5.75 -8.38
N GLY A 231 -16.73 -4.80 -8.50
CA GLY A 231 -17.74 -4.51 -7.49
C GLY A 231 -17.20 -3.85 -6.22
N ARG A 232 -15.99 -3.30 -6.27
CA ARG A 232 -15.45 -2.55 -5.13
C ARG A 232 -16.11 -1.17 -5.06
N THR A 233 -16.36 -0.71 -3.85
CA THR A 233 -17.10 0.55 -3.61
C THR A 233 -16.20 1.68 -3.12
N LEU A 234 -15.06 1.35 -2.51
CA LEU A 234 -14.11 2.29 -1.94
C LEU A 234 -12.72 2.11 -2.54
N LEU A 235 -12.04 3.23 -2.82
CA LEU A 235 -10.62 3.29 -3.11
C LEU A 235 -9.87 3.81 -1.90
N GLN A 236 -8.71 3.22 -1.61
CA GLN A 236 -7.79 3.67 -0.57
C GLN A 236 -6.38 3.84 -1.16
N VAL A 237 -5.68 4.86 -0.69
CA VAL A 237 -4.27 5.13 -1.00
C VAL A 237 -3.58 5.65 0.25
N ASP A 238 -2.40 5.10 0.57
CA ASP A 238 -1.43 5.77 1.43
C ASP A 238 -0.68 6.76 0.55
N ALA A 239 -1.01 8.04 0.70
CA ALA A 239 -0.60 9.09 -0.20
C ALA A 239 0.60 9.87 0.36
N SER A 240 1.67 9.99 -0.44
CA SER A 240 2.75 10.92 -0.18
C SER A 240 2.28 12.38 -0.29
N GLU A 241 3.08 13.32 0.20
CA GLU A 241 2.79 14.76 0.07
C GLU A 241 2.64 15.21 -1.39
N ASP A 242 3.30 14.53 -2.35
CA ASP A 242 3.19 14.82 -3.77
C ASP A 242 1.87 14.32 -4.39
N SER A 243 1.43 13.13 -4.01
CA SER A 243 0.24 12.47 -4.59
C SER A 243 -1.07 12.91 -3.92
N ARG A 244 -1.05 13.21 -2.62
CA ARG A 244 -2.20 13.61 -1.83
C ARG A 244 -3.02 14.74 -2.47
N PRO A 245 -2.45 15.90 -2.88
CA PRO A 245 -3.23 16.98 -3.47
C PRO A 245 -3.91 16.59 -4.78
N ILE A 246 -3.34 15.61 -5.52
CA ILE A 246 -3.94 15.11 -6.75
C ILE A 246 -5.15 14.23 -6.42
N LEU A 247 -5.01 13.34 -5.45
CA LEU A 247 -6.05 12.41 -5.02
C LEU A 247 -7.24 13.16 -4.37
N GLU A 248 -6.97 14.17 -3.54
CA GLU A 248 -8.01 15.02 -2.96
C GLU A 248 -8.80 15.79 -4.03
N ARG A 249 -8.15 16.31 -5.08
CA ARG A 249 -8.83 16.91 -6.22
C ARG A 249 -9.65 15.93 -7.05
N LEU A 250 -9.35 14.64 -6.95
CA LEU A 250 -10.13 13.56 -7.55
C LEU A 250 -11.29 13.10 -6.66
N GLY A 251 -11.46 13.68 -5.47
CA GLY A 251 -12.58 13.43 -4.56
C GLY A 251 -12.30 12.39 -3.47
N LEU A 252 -11.03 12.00 -3.25
CA LEU A 252 -10.68 11.23 -2.08
C LEU A 252 -10.54 12.17 -0.86
N VAL A 253 -10.84 11.64 0.32
CA VAL A 253 -10.85 12.38 1.58
C VAL A 253 -9.76 11.83 2.49
N ALA A 254 -8.95 12.71 3.08
CA ALA A 254 -7.99 12.34 4.10
C ALA A 254 -8.72 11.88 5.37
N VAL A 255 -8.43 10.67 5.84
CA VAL A 255 -9.11 10.06 7.00
C VAL A 255 -8.19 9.83 8.20
N THR A 256 -6.93 9.57 7.96
CA THR A 256 -5.89 9.41 8.98
C THR A 256 -4.50 9.51 8.32
N THR A 257 -3.45 9.21 9.08
CA THR A 257 -2.09 9.08 8.56
C THR A 257 -1.53 7.70 8.89
N THR A 258 -0.54 7.25 8.14
CA THR A 258 0.32 6.12 8.49
C THR A 258 1.77 6.55 8.54
N THR A 259 2.55 5.89 9.37
CA THR A 259 3.99 6.07 9.44
C THR A 259 4.62 4.67 9.56
N PRO A 260 5.41 4.24 8.57
CA PRO A 260 6.22 3.04 8.72
C PRO A 260 7.26 3.27 9.82
N TYR A 261 7.36 2.35 10.76
CA TYR A 261 8.44 2.28 11.73
C TYR A 261 9.25 1.03 11.43
N VAL A 262 10.49 1.20 11.00
CA VAL A 262 11.34 0.09 10.54
C VAL A 262 12.40 -0.22 11.57
N TYR A 263 12.47 -1.48 12.00
CA TYR A 263 13.59 -2.02 12.76
C TYR A 263 14.51 -2.81 11.83
N THR A 264 15.80 -2.49 11.89
CA THR A 264 16.86 -3.21 11.17
C THR A 264 17.85 -3.75 12.19
N PRO A 265 18.08 -5.09 12.25
CA PRO A 265 18.98 -5.74 13.20
C PRO A 265 20.42 -5.30 13.11
#